data_45f64926e4d03b92f2a95cd285322fd3
#
_entry.id   45f64926e4d03b92f2a95cd285322fd3
#
_cell.length_a   1.000
_cell.length_b   1.000
_cell.length_c   1.000
_cell.angle_alpha   90.00
_cell.angle_beta   90.00
_cell.angle_gamma   90.00
#
_symmetry.space_group_name_H-M   'P 1'
#
loop_
_entity.id
_entity.type
_entity.pdbx_description
1 polymer ?
#
loop_
_entity_poly.entity_id
_entity_poly.type
_entity_poly.pdbx_seq_one_letter_code
_entity_poly.pdbx_strand_id
1 'polypeptide(L)'
;MISRSPGIRDVGIYLCNSCPTELRRAEQEGWLRSYQQGLVDAGVAAPAPEILWRRYRRAVLYGWVAATTTAAMGDRWQPIEVGMKAMRVATQACADLETVEAFREAL
;
A
#
# COMPACT_ATOMS: atom_id res chain seq x y z
N MET A 1 -9.06 17.23 -2.89
CA MET A 1 -8.94 16.99 -4.34
C MET A 1 -9.03 15.49 -4.63
N ILE A 2 -9.94 15.13 -5.53
CA ILE A 2 -10.09 13.73 -5.93
C ILE A 2 -9.12 13.47 -7.09
N SER A 3 -8.15 12.59 -6.90
CA SER A 3 -7.24 12.22 -7.98
C SER A 3 -7.73 10.94 -8.66
N ARG A 4 -7.55 10.86 -9.97
CA ARG A 4 -7.88 9.65 -10.74
C ARG A 4 -6.73 8.66 -10.63
N SER A 5 -6.59 8.04 -9.46
CA SER A 5 -5.59 6.99 -9.27
C SER A 5 -6.27 5.63 -9.21
N PRO A 6 -5.56 4.54 -9.55
CA PRO A 6 -6.09 3.20 -9.37
C PRO A 6 -6.50 2.96 -7.91
N GLY A 7 -7.65 2.33 -7.68
CA GLY A 7 -8.11 2.03 -6.33
C GLY A 7 -7.13 1.20 -5.52
N ILE A 8 -6.34 0.35 -6.19
CA ILE A 8 -5.30 -0.44 -5.53
C ILE A 8 -4.24 0.43 -4.85
N ARG A 9 -4.01 1.64 -5.35
CA ARG A 9 -3.09 2.60 -4.73
C ARG A 9 -3.55 2.99 -3.34
N ASP A 10 -4.84 3.27 -3.17
CA ASP A 10 -5.42 3.62 -1.88
C ASP A 10 -5.37 2.42 -0.91
N VAL A 11 -5.63 1.21 -1.40
CA VAL A 11 -5.50 -0.01 -0.62
C VAL A 11 -4.06 -0.18 -0.15
N GLY A 12 -3.09 0.00 -1.04
CA GLY A 12 -1.66 -0.10 -0.72
C GLY A 12 -1.23 0.91 0.33
N ILE A 13 -1.68 2.17 0.20
CA ILE A 13 -1.36 3.22 1.18
C ILE A 13 -1.93 2.87 2.54
N TYR A 14 -3.20 2.46 2.61
CA TYR A 14 -3.85 2.09 3.87
C TYR A 14 -3.15 0.93 4.56
N LEU A 15 -2.91 -0.16 3.84
CA LEU A 15 -2.28 -1.36 4.40
C LEU A 15 -0.84 -1.11 4.83
N CYS A 16 -0.14 -0.22 4.11
CA CYS A 16 1.24 0.14 4.41
C CYS A 16 1.36 1.00 5.67
N ASN A 17 0.46 1.97 5.85
CA ASN A 17 0.60 2.99 6.89
C ASN A 17 -0.20 2.69 8.16
N SER A 18 -1.35 2.03 8.04
CA SER A 18 -2.32 1.94 9.12
C SER A 18 -2.49 0.54 9.68
N CYS A 19 -1.97 -0.48 9.00
CA CYS A 19 -2.16 -1.87 9.38
C CYS A 19 -0.92 -2.40 10.10
N PRO A 20 -1.06 -3.04 11.26
CA PRO A 20 0.07 -3.70 11.91
C PRO A 20 0.69 -4.75 10.98
N THR A 21 2.01 -4.84 10.98
CA THR A 21 2.77 -5.70 10.05
C THR A 21 2.30 -7.15 10.06
N GLU A 22 2.12 -7.73 11.23
CA GLU A 22 1.70 -9.14 11.34
C GLU A 22 0.32 -9.38 10.76
N LEU A 23 -0.62 -8.45 11.01
CA LEU A 23 -1.96 -8.54 10.46
C LEU A 23 -1.93 -8.39 8.94
N ARG A 24 -1.16 -7.44 8.43
CA ARG A 24 -1.00 -7.25 6.98
C ARG A 24 -0.45 -8.51 6.31
N ARG A 25 0.59 -9.10 6.89
CA ARG A 25 1.19 -10.32 6.36
C ARG A 25 0.19 -11.47 6.29
N ALA A 26 -0.65 -11.59 7.32
CA ALA A 26 -1.62 -12.67 7.39
C ALA A 26 -2.79 -12.49 6.43
N GLU A 27 -3.24 -11.25 6.21
CA GLU A 27 -4.53 -10.98 5.57
C GLU A 27 -4.45 -10.32 4.20
N GLN A 28 -3.28 -9.79 3.78
CA GLN A 28 -3.20 -8.98 2.56
C GLN A 28 -3.66 -9.71 1.30
N GLU A 29 -3.32 -10.99 1.15
CA GLU A 29 -3.75 -11.76 -0.02
C GLU A 29 -5.27 -11.93 -0.05
N GLY A 30 -5.88 -12.21 1.10
CA GLY A 30 -7.32 -12.33 1.23
C GLY A 30 -8.04 -11.03 0.92
N TRP A 31 -7.51 -9.91 1.40
CA TRP A 31 -8.09 -8.59 1.11
C TRP A 31 -8.02 -8.24 -0.37
N LEU A 32 -6.92 -8.59 -1.05
CA LEU A 32 -6.80 -8.36 -2.48
C LEU A 32 -7.75 -9.22 -3.29
N ARG A 33 -7.98 -10.47 -2.87
CA ARG A 33 -9.01 -11.33 -3.49
C ARG A 33 -10.40 -10.74 -3.33
N SER A 34 -10.71 -10.24 -2.13
CA SER A 34 -12.00 -9.58 -1.87
C SER A 34 -12.17 -8.32 -2.71
N TYR A 35 -11.11 -7.53 -2.85
CA TYR A 35 -11.11 -6.34 -3.70
C TYR A 35 -11.38 -6.70 -5.16
N GLN A 36 -10.69 -7.71 -5.67
CA GLN A 36 -10.89 -8.19 -7.05
C GLN A 36 -12.33 -8.68 -7.25
N GLN A 37 -12.85 -9.48 -6.32
CA GLN A 37 -14.21 -9.99 -6.40
C GLN A 37 -15.22 -8.86 -6.38
N GLY A 38 -14.99 -7.84 -5.57
CA GLY A 38 -15.84 -6.65 -5.53
C GLY A 38 -15.90 -5.93 -6.88
N LEU A 39 -14.78 -5.83 -7.59
CA LEU A 39 -14.76 -5.24 -8.93
C LEU A 39 -15.57 -6.09 -9.91
N VAL A 40 -15.42 -7.40 -9.89
CA VAL A 40 -16.17 -8.33 -10.74
C VAL A 40 -17.67 -8.20 -10.46
N ASP A 41 -18.06 -8.19 -9.18
CA ASP A 41 -19.46 -8.10 -8.77
C ASP A 41 -20.10 -6.76 -9.18
N ALA A 42 -19.29 -5.70 -9.24
CA ALA A 42 -19.75 -4.38 -9.67
C ALA A 42 -19.80 -4.24 -11.19
N GLY A 43 -19.44 -5.28 -11.94
CA GLY A 43 -19.41 -5.24 -13.39
C GLY A 43 -18.24 -4.47 -13.99
N VAL A 44 -17.20 -4.22 -13.18
CA VAL A 44 -15.99 -3.52 -13.62
C VAL A 44 -14.96 -4.55 -14.07
N ALA A 45 -14.24 -4.24 -15.15
CA ALA A 45 -13.15 -5.10 -15.61
C ALA A 45 -12.07 -5.19 -14.53
N ALA A 46 -11.88 -6.40 -13.98
CA ALA A 46 -10.91 -6.63 -12.92
C ALA A 46 -9.61 -7.20 -13.49
N PRO A 47 -8.44 -6.69 -13.07
CA PRO A 47 -7.15 -7.30 -13.46
C PRO A 47 -7.05 -8.74 -12.95
N ALA A 48 -6.24 -9.56 -13.62
CA ALA A 48 -5.91 -10.89 -13.13
C ALA A 48 -5.24 -10.79 -11.75
N PRO A 49 -5.41 -11.82 -10.88
CA PRO A 49 -4.82 -11.76 -9.53
C PRO A 49 -3.33 -11.46 -9.49
N GLU A 50 -2.55 -12.01 -10.43
CA GLU A 50 -1.10 -11.79 -10.49
C GLU A 50 -0.76 -10.34 -10.83
N ILE A 51 -1.54 -9.74 -11.71
CA ILE A 51 -1.37 -8.32 -12.08
C ILE A 51 -1.73 -7.44 -10.91
N LEU A 52 -2.83 -7.75 -10.22
CA LEU A 52 -3.28 -6.99 -9.06
C LEU A 52 -2.25 -7.06 -7.93
N TRP A 53 -1.68 -8.23 -7.67
CA TRP A 53 -0.63 -8.42 -6.68
C TRP A 53 0.60 -7.57 -6.99
N ARG A 54 1.05 -7.56 -8.25
CA ARG A 54 2.19 -6.75 -8.69
C ARG A 54 1.92 -5.27 -8.52
N ARG A 55 0.71 -4.83 -8.87
CA ARG A 55 0.30 -3.42 -8.69
C ARG A 55 0.27 -3.05 -7.21
N TYR A 56 -0.20 -3.94 -6.36
CA TYR A 56 -0.19 -3.73 -4.92
C TYR A 56 1.24 -3.58 -4.39
N ARG A 57 2.14 -4.46 -4.77
CA ARG A 57 3.55 -4.39 -4.37
C ARG A 57 4.18 -3.03 -4.72
N ARG A 58 3.83 -2.47 -5.86
CA ARG A 58 4.29 -1.13 -6.26
C ARG A 58 3.55 -0.02 -5.51
N ALA A 59 2.27 -0.21 -5.26
CA ALA A 59 1.43 0.82 -4.63
C ALA A 59 1.89 1.16 -3.21
N VAL A 60 2.47 0.22 -2.47
CA VAL A 60 2.93 0.49 -1.11
C VAL A 60 4.06 1.53 -1.06
N LEU A 61 4.74 1.80 -2.17
CA LEU A 61 5.73 2.88 -2.23
C LEU A 61 5.07 4.24 -1.96
N TYR A 62 3.86 4.47 -2.44
CA TYR A 62 3.14 5.71 -2.16
C TYR A 62 2.88 5.89 -0.67
N GLY A 63 2.55 4.79 0.03
CA GLY A 63 2.41 4.79 1.48
C GLY A 63 3.74 5.11 2.18
N TRP A 64 4.84 4.57 1.69
CA TRP A 64 6.17 4.86 2.23
C TRP A 64 6.53 6.33 2.04
N VAL A 65 6.27 6.90 0.86
CA VAL A 65 6.51 8.32 0.59
C VAL A 65 5.68 9.19 1.54
N ALA A 66 4.39 8.86 1.71
CA ALA A 66 3.51 9.62 2.61
C ALA A 66 4.00 9.55 4.06
N ALA A 67 4.38 8.37 4.54
CA ALA A 67 4.88 8.19 5.91
C ALA A 67 6.20 8.92 6.13
N THR A 68 7.11 8.84 5.17
CA THR A 68 8.41 9.52 5.25
C THR A 68 8.24 11.03 5.25
N THR A 69 7.36 11.56 4.40
CA THR A 69 7.06 12.99 4.34
C THR A 69 6.49 13.47 5.66
N THR A 70 5.53 12.73 6.22
CA THR A 70 4.94 13.07 7.52
C THR A 70 5.99 13.09 8.64
N ALA A 71 6.86 12.08 8.68
CA ALA A 71 7.94 12.03 9.67
C ALA A 71 8.92 13.19 9.51
N ALA A 72 9.23 13.58 8.27
CA ALA A 72 10.15 14.68 7.98
C ALA A 72 9.60 16.04 8.42
N MET A 73 8.26 16.17 8.50
CA MET A 73 7.64 17.40 9.01
C MET A 73 7.73 17.55 10.53
N GLY A 74 8.21 16.52 11.22
CA GLY A 74 8.31 16.52 12.67
C GLY A 74 6.95 16.67 13.34
N ASP A 75 6.86 17.51 14.36
CA ASP A 75 5.61 17.70 15.11
C ASP A 75 4.59 18.62 14.45
N ARG A 76 4.89 19.10 13.23
CA ARG A 76 4.01 20.10 12.56
C ARG A 76 2.65 19.51 12.18
N TRP A 77 2.62 18.26 11.72
CA TRP A 77 1.39 17.61 11.25
C TRP A 77 0.86 16.60 12.25
N GLN A 78 1.76 15.82 12.83
CA GLN A 78 1.45 14.79 13.82
C GLN A 78 2.59 14.68 14.80
N PRO A 79 2.36 14.15 16.03
CA PRO A 79 3.46 13.85 16.93
C PRO A 79 4.51 12.99 16.24
N ILE A 80 5.79 13.31 16.43
CA ILE A 80 6.87 12.65 15.71
C ILE A 80 6.88 11.13 15.91
N GLU A 81 6.46 10.66 17.09
CA GLU A 81 6.38 9.22 17.37
C GLU A 81 5.41 8.51 16.43
N VAL A 82 4.31 9.17 16.08
CA VAL A 82 3.31 8.62 15.15
C VAL A 82 3.92 8.52 13.75
N GLY A 83 4.60 9.57 13.30
CA GLY A 83 5.26 9.58 12.00
C GLY A 83 6.36 8.53 11.89
N MET A 84 7.18 8.39 12.94
CA MET A 84 8.24 7.41 12.98
C MET A 84 7.71 5.98 12.97
N LYS A 85 6.62 5.72 13.70
CA LYS A 85 5.97 4.42 13.69
C LYS A 85 5.44 4.09 12.30
N ALA A 86 4.75 5.02 11.66
CA ALA A 86 4.22 4.83 10.31
C ALA A 86 5.36 4.55 9.32
N MET A 87 6.47 5.26 9.44
CA MET A 87 7.62 5.05 8.57
C MET A 87 8.24 3.66 8.74
N ARG A 88 8.34 3.17 10.00
CA ARG A 88 8.86 1.82 10.25
C ARG A 88 7.94 0.76 9.65
N VAL A 89 6.63 0.90 9.82
CA VAL A 89 5.64 -0.06 9.28
C VAL A 89 5.69 -0.04 7.75
N ALA A 90 5.74 1.14 7.15
CA ALA A 90 5.80 1.30 5.70
C ALA A 90 7.10 0.72 5.11
N THR A 91 8.23 0.95 5.77
CA THR A 91 9.52 0.41 5.33
C THR A 91 9.50 -1.12 5.37
N GLN A 92 8.93 -1.70 6.42
CA GLN A 92 8.80 -3.15 6.50
C GLN A 92 7.90 -3.71 5.39
N ALA A 93 6.81 -3.02 5.07
CA ALA A 93 5.93 -3.43 3.98
C ALA A 93 6.67 -3.44 2.63
N CYS A 94 7.45 -2.39 2.34
CA CYS A 94 8.25 -2.32 1.11
C CYS A 94 9.27 -3.45 1.05
N ALA A 95 9.89 -3.79 2.17
CA ALA A 95 10.86 -4.89 2.24
C ALA A 95 10.18 -6.24 2.01
N ASP A 96 9.07 -6.50 2.73
CA ASP A 96 8.32 -7.77 2.62
C ASP A 96 7.82 -8.02 1.20
N LEU A 97 7.39 -6.97 0.51
CA LEU A 97 6.77 -7.07 -0.81
C LEU A 97 7.76 -6.87 -1.95
N GLU A 98 9.03 -6.70 -1.63
CA GLU A 98 10.08 -6.48 -2.62
C GLU A 98 9.68 -5.40 -3.63
N THR A 99 9.27 -4.24 -3.11
CA THR A 99 8.69 -3.16 -3.91
C THR A 99 9.63 -2.67 -4.99
N VAL A 100 10.92 -2.53 -4.69
CA VAL A 100 11.91 -2.09 -5.69
C VAL A 100 11.96 -3.09 -6.85
N GLU A 101 11.95 -4.38 -6.56
CA GLU A 101 11.97 -5.42 -7.59
C GLU A 101 10.70 -5.39 -8.43
N ALA A 102 9.54 -5.10 -7.81
CA ALA A 102 8.28 -4.96 -8.54
C ALA A 102 8.35 -3.82 -9.57
N PHE A 103 9.06 -2.74 -9.28
CA PHE A 103 9.29 -1.66 -10.25
C PHE A 103 10.25 -2.10 -11.36
N ARG A 104 11.28 -2.87 -11.05
CA ARG A 104 12.19 -3.40 -12.07
C ARG A 104 11.47 -4.32 -13.04
N GLU A 105 10.58 -5.17 -12.54
CA GLU A 105 9.78 -6.07 -13.37
C GLU A 105 8.88 -5.31 -14.35
N ALA A 106 8.57 -4.04 -14.08
CA ALA A 106 7.74 -3.21 -14.92
C ALA A 106 8.51 -2.51 -16.04
N LEU A 107 9.84 -2.54 -16.02
CA LEU A 107 10.68 -1.91 -17.05
C LEU A 107 10.82 -2.82 -18.31
#